data_e50966855bb4da413366d7a62014da8e
#
_entry.id   e50966855bb4da413366d7a62014da8e
#
_cell.length_a   1.000
_cell.length_b   1.000
_cell.length_c   1.000
_cell.angle_alpha   90.00
_cell.angle_beta   90.00
_cell.angle_gamma   90.00
#
_symmetry.space_group_name_H-M   'P 1'
#
loop_
_entity.id
_entity.type
_entity.pdbx_description
1 polymer ?
#
loop_
_entity_poly.entity_id
_entity_poly.type
_entity_poly.pdbx_seq_one_letter_code
_entity_poly.pdbx_strand_id
1 'polypeptide(L)'
;RDEVFKVMEKLGGEVIEIPYTQNISASGIKQEIDALGVTPQMRLSSLRRLIAAKPIVRILESHNGLTGLIAEHTKVEVNGQEREFDGMWASSLTDSTSKGKPDIEAVDLTTRLHDLNDTLEVTTKPVIFDGDTGGKIEHFGFTVRTLERLGISCVIIEDKVGLKQNSLFGTDAVQTQDTIEGFQAKIRAGKEAQITRDFMIVSRCESLIAGKTVDDALERCHAYVEAGTDGIMIHSKEKSGEDIKEFCLRFREKNAHTPIIVVPTTYNQFTEEELAEWGINVVIYANHMLRSAYPAMVKCAETILYTSRSLEASEQYCMPIKQILNLIPGTKKK
;
A
#
# COMPACT_ATOMS: atom_id res chain seq x y z
N ARG A 1 19.75 33.51 12.56
CA ARG A 1 20.95 32.69 12.75
C ARG A 1 21.59 33.02 14.09
N ASP A 2 22.03 34.24 14.32
CA ASP A 2 22.71 34.70 15.56
C ASP A 2 21.84 34.53 16.82
N GLU A 3 20.52 34.63 16.71
CA GLU A 3 19.59 34.37 17.83
C GLU A 3 19.58 32.90 18.26
N VAL A 4 19.68 31.95 17.32
CA VAL A 4 19.72 30.53 17.61
C VAL A 4 20.99 30.18 18.38
N PHE A 5 22.15 30.72 17.97
CA PHE A 5 23.41 30.54 18.71
C PHE A 5 23.33 31.05 20.15
N LYS A 6 22.79 32.28 20.33
CA LYS A 6 22.62 32.88 21.67
C LYS A 6 21.67 32.10 22.59
N VAL A 7 20.63 31.51 22.01
CA VAL A 7 19.66 30.70 22.79
C VAL A 7 20.29 29.37 23.18
N MET A 8 20.99 28.71 22.27
CA MET A 8 21.65 27.43 22.55
C MET A 8 22.80 27.59 23.56
N GLU A 9 23.58 28.64 23.46
CA GLU A 9 24.63 28.96 24.44
C GLU A 9 24.06 29.15 25.85
N LYS A 10 22.91 29.85 25.97
CA LYS A 10 22.21 30.01 27.26
C LYS A 10 21.67 28.70 27.82
N LEU A 11 21.37 27.73 26.99
CA LEU A 11 20.85 26.42 27.39
C LEU A 11 21.97 25.38 27.57
N GLY A 12 23.25 25.77 27.41
CA GLY A 12 24.38 24.87 27.52
C GLY A 12 24.50 23.87 26.37
N GLY A 13 23.87 24.15 25.23
CA GLY A 13 23.91 23.35 24.02
C GLY A 13 24.90 23.88 23.00
N GLU A 14 25.31 23.03 22.07
CA GLU A 14 26.17 23.39 20.95
C GLU A 14 25.37 23.39 19.64
N VAL A 15 25.61 24.41 18.80
CA VAL A 15 25.06 24.44 17.43
C VAL A 15 26.13 23.99 16.46
N ILE A 16 25.92 22.80 15.87
CA ILE A 16 26.80 22.28 14.82
C ILE A 16 26.24 22.74 13.49
N GLU A 17 26.96 23.64 12.82
CA GLU A 17 26.64 23.99 11.43
C GLU A 17 27.15 22.91 10.47
N ILE A 18 26.25 22.19 9.87
CA ILE A 18 26.57 21.29 8.77
C ILE A 18 26.74 22.16 7.51
N PRO A 19 27.92 22.17 6.87
CA PRO A 19 28.13 22.97 5.67
C PRO A 19 27.12 22.55 4.58
N TYR A 20 26.45 23.52 3.99
CA TYR A 20 25.55 23.30 2.87
C TYR A 20 26.34 22.77 1.67
N THR A 21 25.99 21.60 1.20
CA THR A 21 26.61 21.01 0.00
C THR A 21 26.12 21.81 -1.21
N GLN A 22 27.03 22.56 -1.83
CA GLN A 22 26.70 23.37 -3.02
C GLN A 22 26.18 22.46 -4.14
N ASN A 23 25.15 22.93 -4.84
CA ASN A 23 24.47 22.25 -5.95
C ASN A 23 23.61 21.03 -5.58
N ILE A 24 23.34 20.76 -4.32
CA ILE A 24 22.38 19.75 -3.89
C ILE A 24 21.18 20.47 -3.24
N SER A 25 20.04 20.40 -3.90
CA SER A 25 18.76 20.87 -3.34
C SER A 25 17.77 19.70 -3.32
N ALA A 26 16.81 19.73 -2.39
CA ALA A 26 15.74 18.72 -2.35
C ALA A 26 15.00 18.66 -3.70
N SER A 27 14.78 19.81 -4.35
CA SER A 27 14.16 19.89 -5.67
C SER A 27 15.05 19.27 -6.76
N GLY A 28 16.37 19.49 -6.72
CA GLY A 28 17.32 18.89 -7.65
C GLY A 28 17.42 17.37 -7.51
N ILE A 29 17.48 16.87 -6.27
CA ILE A 29 17.45 15.42 -6.00
C ILE A 29 16.14 14.82 -6.50
N LYS A 30 15.00 15.47 -6.26
CA LYS A 30 13.70 15.02 -6.76
C LYS A 30 13.68 14.95 -8.29
N GLN A 31 14.18 15.96 -8.98
CA GLN A 31 14.28 15.97 -10.45
C GLN A 31 15.21 14.87 -10.99
N GLU A 32 16.33 14.60 -10.33
CA GLU A 32 17.21 13.50 -10.70
C GLU A 32 16.54 12.13 -10.50
N ILE A 33 15.84 11.93 -9.39
CA ILE A 33 15.08 10.69 -9.15
C ILE A 33 13.98 10.52 -10.20
N ASP A 34 13.24 11.58 -10.51
CA ASP A 34 12.18 11.57 -11.53
C ASP A 34 12.74 11.27 -12.94
N ALA A 35 13.98 11.68 -13.22
CA ALA A 35 14.65 11.48 -14.50
C ALA A 35 15.38 10.13 -14.62
N LEU A 36 15.96 9.63 -13.54
CA LEU A 36 16.83 8.44 -13.51
C LEU A 36 16.17 7.22 -12.86
N GLY A 37 15.04 7.42 -12.17
CA GLY A 37 14.37 6.39 -11.38
C GLY A 37 15.05 6.15 -10.02
N VAL A 38 14.59 5.14 -9.30
CA VAL A 38 15.12 4.74 -8.00
C VAL A 38 15.72 3.34 -8.05
N THR A 39 16.76 3.14 -7.27
CA THR A 39 17.31 1.79 -7.08
C THR A 39 16.38 0.95 -6.18
N PRO A 40 16.42 -0.39 -6.28
CA PRO A 40 15.67 -1.26 -5.38
C PRO A 40 15.90 -0.93 -3.89
N GLN A 41 17.14 -0.61 -3.48
CA GLN A 41 17.47 -0.25 -2.09
C GLN A 41 16.80 1.04 -1.63
N MET A 42 16.73 2.05 -2.49
CA MET A 42 16.06 3.30 -2.17
C MET A 42 14.56 3.07 -1.96
N ARG A 43 13.93 2.28 -2.83
CA ARG A 43 12.50 1.95 -2.72
C ARG A 43 12.22 1.11 -1.47
N LEU A 44 13.04 0.10 -1.19
CA LEU A 44 12.93 -0.74 0.02
C LEU A 44 12.82 0.10 1.29
N SER A 45 13.72 1.06 1.47
CA SER A 45 13.79 1.86 2.71
C SER A 45 12.73 2.97 2.80
N SER A 46 12.07 3.32 1.70
CA SER A 46 11.22 4.51 1.64
C SER A 46 9.96 4.38 2.50
N LEU A 47 9.32 3.22 2.55
CA LEU A 47 8.09 3.03 3.34
C LEU A 47 8.33 3.25 4.84
N ARG A 48 9.37 2.66 5.40
CA ARG A 48 9.71 2.87 6.83
C ARG A 48 9.99 4.34 7.15
N ARG A 49 10.70 5.03 6.25
CA ARG A 49 10.98 6.47 6.42
C ARG A 49 9.71 7.30 6.37
N LEU A 50 8.78 6.99 5.47
CA LEU A 50 7.49 7.68 5.38
C LEU A 50 6.66 7.45 6.65
N ILE A 51 6.56 6.22 7.13
CA ILE A 51 5.85 5.89 8.38
C ILE A 51 6.45 6.63 9.57
N ALA A 52 7.77 6.79 9.63
CA ALA A 52 8.43 7.53 10.69
C ALA A 52 8.28 9.05 10.58
N ALA A 53 8.11 9.58 9.36
CA ALA A 53 8.12 11.01 9.09
C ALA A 53 6.73 11.64 9.00
N LYS A 54 5.70 10.87 8.68
CA LYS A 54 4.33 11.35 8.46
C LYS A 54 3.36 10.85 9.52
N PRO A 55 2.37 11.65 9.89
CA PRO A 55 1.30 11.20 10.79
C PRO A 55 0.48 10.07 10.16
N ILE A 56 0.31 10.08 8.81
CA ILE A 56 -0.35 9.03 8.05
C ILE A 56 0.26 8.93 6.65
N VAL A 57 0.38 7.71 6.15
CA VAL A 57 0.91 7.38 4.81
C VAL A 57 -0.24 6.92 3.92
N ARG A 58 -0.36 7.53 2.74
CA ARG A 58 -1.44 7.31 1.76
C ARG A 58 -0.99 6.35 0.67
N ILE A 59 -1.63 5.22 0.56
CA ILE A 59 -1.30 4.19 -0.43
C ILE A 59 -2.47 4.00 -1.39
N LEU A 60 -2.22 4.13 -2.70
CA LEU A 60 -3.24 3.91 -3.74
C LEU A 60 -3.00 2.58 -4.44
N GLU A 61 -4.07 1.90 -4.77
CA GLU A 61 -4.04 0.67 -5.57
C GLU A 61 -3.44 0.92 -6.96
N SER A 62 -2.57 0.00 -7.38
CA SER A 62 -2.01 -0.07 -8.74
C SER A 62 -1.91 -1.52 -9.19
N HIS A 63 -2.45 -1.82 -10.38
CA HIS A 63 -2.48 -3.17 -10.97
C HIS A 63 -1.82 -3.23 -12.36
N ASN A 64 -1.28 -2.13 -12.85
CA ASN A 64 -0.51 -2.05 -14.10
C ASN A 64 0.24 -0.71 -14.19
N GLY A 65 1.07 -0.53 -15.23
CA GLY A 65 1.83 0.69 -15.44
C GLY A 65 0.98 1.96 -15.56
N LEU A 66 -0.24 1.89 -16.15
CA LEU A 66 -1.11 3.05 -16.26
C LEU A 66 -1.62 3.53 -14.90
N THR A 67 -2.09 2.61 -14.07
CA THR A 67 -2.52 2.95 -12.70
C THR A 67 -1.35 3.36 -11.82
N GLY A 68 -0.15 2.81 -12.09
CA GLY A 68 1.11 3.27 -11.50
C GLY A 68 1.41 4.74 -11.81
N LEU A 69 1.34 5.13 -13.08
CA LEU A 69 1.50 6.53 -13.50
C LEU A 69 0.50 7.48 -12.82
N ILE A 70 -0.76 7.05 -12.69
CA ILE A 70 -1.77 7.84 -11.99
C ILE A 70 -1.39 8.03 -10.52
N ALA A 71 -1.01 6.95 -9.82
CA ALA A 71 -0.61 7.03 -8.41
C ALA A 71 0.68 7.84 -8.20
N GLU A 72 1.62 7.79 -9.15
CA GLU A 72 2.87 8.55 -9.11
C GLU A 72 2.63 10.05 -9.25
N HIS A 73 1.79 10.47 -10.20
CA HIS A 73 1.71 11.87 -10.63
C HIS A 73 0.48 12.62 -10.13
N THR A 74 -0.52 11.94 -9.53
CA THR A 74 -1.71 12.63 -9.04
C THR A 74 -1.37 13.48 -7.83
N LYS A 75 -1.59 14.79 -7.97
CA LYS A 75 -1.37 15.80 -6.93
C LYS A 75 -2.53 16.77 -6.91
N VAL A 76 -2.89 17.19 -5.72
CA VAL A 76 -3.91 18.24 -5.49
C VAL A 76 -3.41 19.22 -4.45
N GLU A 77 -3.83 20.46 -4.56
CA GLU A 77 -3.59 21.48 -3.53
C GLU A 77 -4.82 21.58 -2.61
N VAL A 78 -4.60 21.40 -1.32
CA VAL A 78 -5.65 21.51 -0.29
C VAL A 78 -5.14 22.47 0.79
N ASN A 79 -5.82 23.58 0.99
CA ASN A 79 -5.46 24.59 1.99
C ASN A 79 -4.01 25.10 1.87
N GLY A 80 -3.50 25.28 0.64
CA GLY A 80 -2.14 25.73 0.37
C GLY A 80 -1.06 24.66 0.59
N GLN A 81 -1.45 23.39 0.76
CA GLN A 81 -0.52 22.26 0.86
C GLN A 81 -0.73 21.28 -0.27
N GLU A 82 0.35 20.86 -0.93
CA GLU A 82 0.31 19.79 -1.91
C GLU A 82 0.05 18.45 -1.21
N ARG A 83 -0.97 17.73 -1.68
CA ARG A 83 -1.26 16.36 -1.25
C ARG A 83 -1.04 15.40 -2.42
N GLU A 84 -0.34 14.31 -2.17
CA GLU A 84 -0.07 13.23 -3.12
C GLU A 84 -0.19 11.86 -2.43
N PHE A 85 -0.26 10.81 -3.22
CA PHE A 85 -0.10 9.45 -2.69
C PHE A 85 1.37 9.17 -2.38
N ASP A 86 1.63 8.45 -1.30
CA ASP A 86 2.97 8.17 -0.79
C ASP A 86 3.54 6.87 -1.32
N GLY A 87 2.69 5.98 -1.83
CA GLY A 87 3.07 4.66 -2.32
C GLY A 87 1.93 3.95 -3.01
N MET A 88 2.18 2.70 -3.37
CA MET A 88 1.26 1.88 -4.14
C MET A 88 0.95 0.56 -3.45
N TRP A 89 -0.27 0.06 -3.68
CA TRP A 89 -0.76 -1.24 -3.26
C TRP A 89 -0.96 -2.16 -4.45
N ALA A 90 -0.16 -3.20 -4.58
CA ALA A 90 -0.34 -4.27 -5.56
C ALA A 90 -1.33 -5.30 -5.00
N SER A 91 -2.61 -5.08 -5.27
CA SER A 91 -3.73 -5.85 -4.74
C SER A 91 -3.96 -7.14 -5.52
N SER A 92 -4.14 -8.27 -4.82
CA SER A 92 -4.52 -9.54 -5.45
C SER A 92 -5.90 -9.48 -6.10
N LEU A 93 -6.84 -8.75 -5.49
CA LEU A 93 -8.18 -8.54 -6.05
C LEU A 93 -8.13 -7.84 -7.41
N THR A 94 -7.40 -6.75 -7.51
CA THR A 94 -7.35 -5.97 -8.76
C THR A 94 -6.48 -6.64 -9.81
N ASP A 95 -5.39 -7.30 -9.42
CA ASP A 95 -4.58 -8.15 -10.31
C ASP A 95 -5.43 -9.27 -10.94
N SER A 96 -6.20 -9.99 -10.12
CA SER A 96 -7.05 -11.08 -10.59
C SER A 96 -8.19 -10.57 -11.48
N THR A 97 -8.89 -9.53 -11.04
CA THR A 97 -10.06 -8.98 -11.77
C THR A 97 -9.65 -8.39 -13.11
N SER A 98 -8.51 -7.70 -13.20
CA SER A 98 -7.99 -7.15 -14.46
C SER A 98 -7.69 -8.23 -15.50
N LYS A 99 -7.46 -9.48 -15.06
CA LYS A 99 -7.24 -10.66 -15.89
C LYS A 99 -8.52 -11.51 -16.11
N GLY A 100 -9.68 -11.05 -15.64
CA GLY A 100 -10.93 -11.79 -15.71
C GLY A 100 -10.94 -13.07 -14.86
N LYS A 101 -10.16 -13.10 -13.78
CA LYS A 101 -10.07 -14.24 -12.86
C LYS A 101 -10.61 -13.88 -11.47
N PRO A 102 -11.18 -14.86 -10.73
CA PRO A 102 -11.62 -14.63 -9.37
C PRO A 102 -10.44 -14.44 -8.42
N ASP A 103 -10.66 -13.70 -7.31
CA ASP A 103 -9.68 -13.43 -6.26
C ASP A 103 -9.60 -14.60 -5.25
N ILE A 104 -9.05 -15.71 -5.70
CA ILE A 104 -8.88 -16.97 -4.97
C ILE A 104 -7.48 -17.57 -5.15
N GLU A 105 -6.45 -16.73 -5.27
CA GLU A 105 -5.09 -17.12 -5.65
C GLU A 105 -5.02 -17.82 -7.04
N ALA A 106 -6.00 -17.56 -7.93
CA ALA A 106 -6.03 -18.11 -9.29
C ALA A 106 -4.98 -17.49 -10.22
N VAL A 107 -4.44 -16.34 -9.87
CA VAL A 107 -3.27 -15.72 -10.51
C VAL A 107 -2.05 -16.05 -9.68
N ASP A 108 -1.15 -16.82 -10.25
CA ASP A 108 0.07 -17.27 -9.56
C ASP A 108 1.05 -16.11 -9.32
N LEU A 109 1.95 -16.32 -8.35
CA LEU A 109 2.93 -15.30 -7.94
C LEU A 109 3.80 -14.83 -9.11
N THR A 110 4.24 -15.72 -10.01
CA THR A 110 5.11 -15.34 -11.14
C THR A 110 4.41 -14.37 -12.07
N THR A 111 3.14 -14.63 -12.39
CA THR A 111 2.30 -13.74 -13.19
C THR A 111 2.13 -12.38 -12.50
N ARG A 112 1.86 -12.36 -11.19
CA ARG A 112 1.72 -11.11 -10.42
C ARG A 112 3.03 -10.31 -10.38
N LEU A 113 4.18 -10.97 -10.26
CA LEU A 113 5.49 -10.31 -10.29
C LEU A 113 5.79 -9.71 -11.67
N HIS A 114 5.27 -10.30 -12.74
CA HIS A 114 5.41 -9.74 -14.09
C HIS A 114 4.66 -8.41 -14.24
N ASP A 115 3.41 -8.35 -13.79
CA ASP A 115 2.61 -7.11 -13.82
C ASP A 115 3.17 -6.04 -12.88
N LEU A 116 3.70 -6.48 -11.74
CA LEU A 116 4.37 -5.60 -10.79
C LEU A 116 5.56 -4.88 -11.42
N ASN A 117 6.29 -5.55 -12.34
CA ASN A 117 7.41 -4.93 -13.04
C ASN A 117 6.97 -3.69 -13.85
N ASP A 118 5.83 -3.73 -14.51
CA ASP A 118 5.30 -2.57 -15.26
C ASP A 118 5.03 -1.37 -14.33
N THR A 119 4.55 -1.65 -13.11
CA THR A 119 4.37 -0.60 -12.08
C THR A 119 5.73 -0.07 -11.60
N LEU A 120 6.72 -0.95 -11.37
CA LEU A 120 8.04 -0.55 -10.90
C LEU A 120 8.82 0.32 -11.89
N GLU A 121 8.54 0.17 -13.19
CA GLU A 121 9.16 0.99 -14.25
C GLU A 121 8.68 2.45 -14.25
N VAL A 122 7.46 2.70 -13.72
CA VAL A 122 6.83 4.02 -13.77
C VAL A 122 6.73 4.72 -12.41
N THR A 123 7.26 4.11 -11.34
CA THR A 123 7.18 4.67 -9.99
C THR A 123 8.52 4.78 -9.29
N THR A 124 8.68 5.88 -8.56
CA THR A 124 9.76 6.09 -7.59
C THR A 124 9.32 5.77 -6.16
N LYS A 125 8.01 5.58 -5.94
CA LYS A 125 7.38 5.41 -4.62
C LYS A 125 7.48 3.98 -4.10
N PRO A 126 7.34 3.77 -2.78
CA PRO A 126 7.30 2.42 -2.20
C PRO A 126 6.10 1.63 -2.70
N VAL A 127 6.28 0.33 -2.82
CA VAL A 127 5.21 -0.60 -3.19
C VAL A 127 5.00 -1.59 -2.05
N ILE A 128 3.74 -1.75 -1.65
CA ILE A 128 3.26 -2.77 -0.73
C ILE A 128 2.60 -3.87 -1.56
N PHE A 129 3.03 -5.11 -1.37
CA PHE A 129 2.53 -6.28 -2.10
C PHE A 129 1.53 -7.07 -1.26
N ASP A 130 0.36 -7.35 -1.81
CA ASP A 130 -0.61 -8.27 -1.25
C ASP A 130 -0.12 -9.71 -1.43
N GLY A 131 0.37 -10.29 -0.35
CA GLY A 131 0.91 -11.64 -0.33
C GLY A 131 -0.15 -12.73 -0.14
N ASP A 132 -1.43 -12.37 -0.13
CA ASP A 132 -2.52 -13.31 0.16
C ASP A 132 -2.26 -14.04 1.49
N THR A 133 -2.37 -15.36 1.52
CA THR A 133 -2.05 -16.18 2.70
C THR A 133 -0.54 -16.36 2.94
N GLY A 134 0.31 -15.88 2.04
CA GLY A 134 1.75 -16.15 2.01
C GLY A 134 2.09 -17.55 1.49
N GLY A 135 1.08 -18.37 1.14
CA GLY A 135 1.26 -19.72 0.66
C GLY A 135 1.80 -20.69 1.74
N LYS A 136 2.51 -21.71 1.31
CA LYS A 136 3.16 -22.66 2.22
C LYS A 136 4.35 -22.02 2.93
N ILE A 137 4.53 -22.35 4.19
CA ILE A 137 5.61 -21.78 5.02
C ILE A 137 7.00 -21.99 4.40
N GLU A 138 7.23 -23.17 3.80
CA GLU A 138 8.50 -23.50 3.14
C GLU A 138 8.76 -22.65 1.88
N HIS A 139 7.72 -22.12 1.25
CA HIS A 139 7.82 -21.30 0.05
C HIS A 139 7.88 -19.80 0.37
N PHE A 140 7.34 -19.38 1.50
CA PHE A 140 7.23 -17.97 1.86
C PHE A 140 8.59 -17.27 1.93
N GLY A 141 9.62 -17.95 2.43
CA GLY A 141 10.98 -17.43 2.45
C GLY A 141 11.53 -17.10 1.05
N PHE A 142 11.17 -17.88 0.01
CA PHE A 142 11.56 -17.58 -1.38
C PHE A 142 10.80 -16.37 -1.92
N THR A 143 9.51 -16.24 -1.56
CA THR A 143 8.71 -15.06 -1.91
C THR A 143 9.29 -13.80 -1.31
N VAL A 144 9.64 -13.79 -0.03
CA VAL A 144 10.29 -12.68 0.67
C VAL A 144 11.56 -12.24 -0.05
N ARG A 145 12.49 -13.17 -0.32
CA ARG A 145 13.75 -12.87 -1.03
C ARG A 145 13.52 -12.30 -2.43
N THR A 146 12.50 -12.78 -3.13
CA THR A 146 12.18 -12.30 -4.48
C THR A 146 11.63 -10.87 -4.43
N LEU A 147 10.69 -10.58 -3.54
CA LEU A 147 10.12 -9.25 -3.37
C LEU A 147 11.19 -8.24 -2.92
N GLU A 148 12.04 -8.63 -1.98
CA GLU A 148 13.15 -7.81 -1.48
C GLU A 148 14.15 -7.47 -2.60
N ARG A 149 14.53 -8.45 -3.43
CA ARG A 149 15.42 -8.24 -4.58
C ARG A 149 14.82 -7.28 -5.61
N LEU A 150 13.50 -7.30 -5.81
CA LEU A 150 12.78 -6.38 -6.71
C LEU A 150 12.66 -4.97 -6.12
N GLY A 151 12.99 -4.77 -4.86
CA GLY A 151 12.87 -3.48 -4.19
C GLY A 151 11.44 -3.17 -3.73
N ILE A 152 10.62 -4.19 -3.51
CA ILE A 152 9.30 -4.04 -2.86
C ILE A 152 9.52 -3.70 -1.40
N SER A 153 8.81 -2.71 -0.89
CA SER A 153 9.05 -2.19 0.47
C SER A 153 8.38 -3.05 1.55
N CYS A 154 7.28 -3.73 1.21
CA CYS A 154 6.49 -4.46 2.18
C CYS A 154 5.70 -5.59 1.50
N VAL A 155 5.56 -6.72 2.20
CA VAL A 155 4.55 -7.73 1.93
C VAL A 155 3.56 -7.81 3.08
N ILE A 156 2.27 -7.88 2.76
CA ILE A 156 1.20 -8.14 3.75
C ILE A 156 0.68 -9.54 3.52
N ILE A 157 0.64 -10.36 4.56
CA ILE A 157 0.08 -11.72 4.52
C ILE A 157 -1.06 -11.85 5.53
N GLU A 158 -2.14 -12.53 5.14
CA GLU A 158 -3.31 -12.74 5.99
C GLU A 158 -3.23 -14.07 6.74
N ASP A 159 -3.76 -14.10 7.96
CA ASP A 159 -3.78 -15.26 8.85
C ASP A 159 -4.90 -16.27 8.52
N LYS A 160 -5.14 -16.49 7.21
CA LYS A 160 -6.08 -17.48 6.71
C LYS A 160 -5.39 -18.70 6.14
N VAL A 161 -6.11 -19.83 6.14
CA VAL A 161 -5.69 -21.11 5.56
C VAL A 161 -6.78 -21.69 4.67
N GLY A 162 -6.38 -22.62 3.80
CA GLY A 162 -7.28 -23.24 2.83
C GLY A 162 -7.41 -22.42 1.55
N LEU A 163 -8.52 -22.59 0.84
CA LEU A 163 -8.80 -21.80 -0.35
C LEU A 163 -9.11 -20.36 0.05
N LYS A 164 -8.33 -19.42 -0.50
CA LYS A 164 -8.57 -18.00 -0.29
C LYS A 164 -9.99 -17.62 -0.70
N GLN A 165 -10.65 -16.86 0.15
CA GLN A 165 -11.89 -16.16 -0.12
C GLN A 165 -11.69 -14.67 0.13
N ASN A 166 -12.26 -13.82 -0.71
CA ASN A 166 -12.14 -12.39 -0.49
C ASN A 166 -12.79 -11.98 0.85
N SER A 167 -12.07 -11.22 1.65
CA SER A 167 -12.47 -10.86 3.01
C SER A 167 -13.77 -10.04 3.07
N LEU A 168 -14.11 -9.30 2.01
CA LEU A 168 -15.35 -8.53 1.96
C LEU A 168 -16.62 -9.40 1.92
N PHE A 169 -16.51 -10.70 1.60
CA PHE A 169 -17.60 -11.64 1.82
C PHE A 169 -17.88 -11.87 3.31
N GLY A 170 -16.89 -11.64 4.18
CA GLY A 170 -17.03 -11.85 5.62
C GLY A 170 -17.51 -13.27 5.92
N THR A 171 -18.54 -13.37 6.75
CA THR A 171 -19.15 -14.67 7.13
C THR A 171 -20.06 -15.27 6.06
N ASP A 172 -20.29 -14.60 4.92
CA ASP A 172 -21.06 -15.15 3.79
C ASP A 172 -20.24 -16.19 3.02
N ALA A 173 -18.91 -16.25 3.26
CA ALA A 173 -18.03 -17.29 2.75
C ALA A 173 -17.28 -17.97 3.92
N VAL A 174 -16.83 -19.21 3.71
CA VAL A 174 -16.04 -19.89 4.73
C VAL A 174 -14.67 -19.23 4.81
N GLN A 175 -14.40 -18.57 5.94
CA GLN A 175 -13.13 -17.91 6.25
C GLN A 175 -12.44 -18.72 7.36
N THR A 176 -11.47 -19.56 7.00
CA THR A 176 -10.73 -20.36 7.99
C THR A 176 -9.46 -19.64 8.38
N GLN A 177 -9.40 -19.21 9.63
CA GLN A 177 -8.22 -18.55 10.19
C GLN A 177 -7.22 -19.59 10.70
N ASP A 178 -5.93 -19.37 10.48
CA ASP A 178 -4.85 -20.22 10.98
C ASP A 178 -4.79 -20.21 12.51
N THR A 179 -4.09 -21.19 13.10
CA THR A 179 -3.72 -21.09 14.50
C THR A 179 -2.73 -19.96 14.72
N ILE A 180 -2.68 -19.42 15.93
CA ILE A 180 -1.70 -18.37 16.30
C ILE A 180 -0.28 -18.88 16.05
N GLU A 181 0.02 -20.09 16.49
CA GLU A 181 1.35 -20.72 16.36
C GLU A 181 1.73 -20.99 14.91
N GLY A 182 0.77 -21.43 14.08
CA GLY A 182 0.98 -21.68 12.64
C GLY A 182 1.35 -20.39 11.91
N PHE A 183 0.60 -19.32 12.15
CA PHE A 183 0.88 -18.05 11.53
C PHE A 183 2.15 -17.38 12.09
N GLN A 184 2.43 -17.49 13.39
CA GLN A 184 3.71 -17.06 13.98
C GLN A 184 4.90 -17.77 13.34
N ALA A 185 4.78 -19.09 13.07
CA ALA A 185 5.85 -19.84 12.40
C ALA A 185 6.09 -19.31 10.98
N LYS A 186 5.04 -18.94 10.25
CA LYS A 186 5.14 -18.32 8.93
C LYS A 186 5.83 -16.95 8.98
N ILE A 187 5.47 -16.09 9.96
CA ILE A 187 6.12 -14.81 10.19
C ILE A 187 7.63 -15.02 10.43
N ARG A 188 8.00 -15.92 11.35
CA ARG A 188 9.41 -16.23 11.66
C ARG A 188 10.17 -16.72 10.43
N ALA A 189 9.60 -17.62 9.63
CA ALA A 189 10.20 -18.11 8.40
C ALA A 189 10.47 -16.98 7.40
N GLY A 190 9.52 -16.03 7.26
CA GLY A 190 9.71 -14.82 6.46
C GLY A 190 10.82 -13.93 6.99
N LYS A 191 10.87 -13.69 8.30
CA LYS A 191 11.88 -12.87 8.96
C LYS A 191 13.29 -13.48 8.87
N GLU A 192 13.42 -14.79 8.98
CA GLU A 192 14.69 -15.51 8.78
C GLU A 192 15.19 -15.44 7.33
N ALA A 193 14.27 -15.39 6.36
CA ALA A 193 14.61 -15.27 4.95
C ALA A 193 14.98 -13.85 4.52
N GLN A 194 14.57 -12.84 5.27
CA GLN A 194 14.79 -11.43 5.01
C GLN A 194 16.27 -11.07 5.09
N ILE A 195 16.77 -10.28 4.12
CA ILE A 195 18.18 -9.90 4.02
C ILE A 195 18.41 -8.52 4.64
N THR A 196 17.53 -7.55 4.37
CA THR A 196 17.65 -6.18 4.86
C THR A 196 16.62 -5.90 5.97
N ARG A 197 16.92 -4.91 6.82
CA ARG A 197 15.94 -4.44 7.83
C ARG A 197 14.89 -3.49 7.24
N ASP A 198 15.09 -3.06 6.00
CA ASP A 198 14.22 -2.08 5.35
C ASP A 198 12.93 -2.71 4.82
N PHE A 199 13.00 -3.94 4.31
CA PHE A 199 11.83 -4.70 3.88
C PHE A 199 10.90 -4.98 5.08
N MET A 200 9.60 -4.89 4.87
CA MET A 200 8.60 -5.11 5.92
C MET A 200 7.76 -6.35 5.64
N ILE A 201 7.54 -7.16 6.68
CA ILE A 201 6.54 -8.24 6.68
C ILE A 201 5.44 -7.81 7.63
N VAL A 202 4.24 -7.61 7.11
CA VAL A 202 3.07 -7.15 7.86
C VAL A 202 2.06 -8.27 7.97
N SER A 203 1.54 -8.46 9.15
CA SER A 203 0.52 -9.47 9.47
C SER A 203 -0.87 -8.85 9.37
N ARG A 204 -1.73 -9.42 8.51
CA ARG A 204 -3.13 -9.06 8.39
C ARG A 204 -3.96 -10.02 9.23
N CYS A 205 -4.62 -9.46 10.24
CA CYS A 205 -5.51 -10.20 11.12
C CYS A 205 -6.94 -10.17 10.58
N GLU A 206 -7.50 -11.32 10.32
CA GLU A 206 -8.83 -11.53 9.75
C GLU A 206 -9.89 -11.90 10.80
N SER A 207 -9.62 -11.74 12.10
CA SER A 207 -10.55 -12.09 13.19
C SER A 207 -11.92 -11.43 13.03
N LEU A 208 -11.95 -10.11 12.78
CA LEU A 208 -13.21 -9.37 12.63
C LEU A 208 -13.96 -9.78 11.36
N ILE A 209 -13.26 -10.13 10.29
CA ILE A 209 -13.83 -10.67 9.06
C ILE A 209 -14.46 -12.05 9.30
N ALA A 210 -13.81 -12.88 10.11
CA ALA A 210 -14.30 -14.21 10.50
C ALA A 210 -15.44 -14.14 11.55
N GLY A 211 -15.89 -12.95 11.92
CA GLY A 211 -16.97 -12.75 12.91
C GLY A 211 -16.53 -12.97 14.35
N LYS A 212 -15.22 -12.92 14.63
CA LYS A 212 -14.68 -12.98 15.97
C LYS A 212 -14.62 -11.60 16.64
N THR A 213 -14.22 -11.58 17.90
CA THR A 213 -14.20 -10.37 18.73
C THR A 213 -12.92 -9.55 18.55
N VAL A 214 -12.96 -8.29 19.01
CA VAL A 214 -11.77 -7.45 19.13
C VAL A 214 -10.72 -8.08 20.09
N ASP A 215 -11.16 -8.81 21.11
CA ASP A 215 -10.25 -9.51 22.02
C ASP A 215 -9.44 -10.60 21.30
N ASP A 216 -10.10 -11.43 20.45
CA ASP A 216 -9.39 -12.42 19.60
C ASP A 216 -8.40 -11.73 18.68
N ALA A 217 -8.79 -10.61 18.04
CA ALA A 217 -7.90 -9.84 17.18
C ALA A 217 -6.68 -9.29 17.93
N LEU A 218 -6.87 -8.78 19.14
CA LEU A 218 -5.80 -8.27 19.99
C LEU A 218 -4.83 -9.38 20.43
N GLU A 219 -5.35 -10.52 20.90
CA GLU A 219 -4.55 -11.68 21.27
C GLU A 219 -3.64 -12.12 20.13
N ARG A 220 -4.20 -12.31 18.94
CA ARG A 220 -3.45 -12.67 17.72
C ARG A 220 -2.41 -11.64 17.34
N CYS A 221 -2.80 -10.37 17.28
CA CYS A 221 -1.89 -9.31 16.87
C CYS A 221 -0.72 -9.12 17.83
N HIS A 222 -0.94 -9.28 19.15
CA HIS A 222 0.16 -9.28 20.12
C HIS A 222 1.11 -10.46 19.88
N ALA A 223 0.59 -11.65 19.65
CA ALA A 223 1.40 -12.82 19.33
C ALA A 223 2.17 -12.66 18.01
N TYR A 224 1.61 -11.99 17.01
CA TYR A 224 2.30 -11.71 15.74
C TYR A 224 3.43 -10.70 15.92
N VAL A 225 3.25 -9.70 16.79
CA VAL A 225 4.35 -8.76 17.15
C VAL A 225 5.49 -9.53 17.83
N GLU A 226 5.18 -10.45 18.76
CA GLU A 226 6.19 -11.30 19.40
C GLU A 226 6.92 -12.21 18.39
N ALA A 227 6.27 -12.61 17.31
CA ALA A 227 6.88 -13.39 16.22
C ALA A 227 7.78 -12.54 15.30
N GLY A 228 7.75 -11.19 15.45
CA GLY A 228 8.63 -10.27 14.73
C GLY A 228 8.02 -9.61 13.50
N THR A 229 6.68 -9.58 13.37
CA THR A 229 6.03 -8.79 12.30
C THR A 229 6.42 -7.31 12.39
N ASP A 230 6.54 -6.65 11.25
CA ASP A 230 6.93 -5.23 11.16
C ASP A 230 5.74 -4.26 11.24
N GLY A 231 4.53 -4.79 11.26
CA GLY A 231 3.29 -4.04 11.37
C GLY A 231 2.08 -4.95 11.40
N ILE A 232 0.94 -4.37 11.77
CA ILE A 232 -0.35 -5.07 11.81
C ILE A 232 -1.31 -4.40 10.85
N MET A 233 -1.97 -5.19 10.00
CA MET A 233 -3.13 -4.78 9.26
C MET A 233 -4.37 -5.38 9.91
N ILE A 234 -5.27 -4.54 10.38
CA ILE A 234 -6.58 -4.95 10.88
C ILE A 234 -7.64 -4.71 9.81
N HIS A 235 -8.51 -5.66 9.60
CA HIS A 235 -9.53 -5.61 8.56
C HIS A 235 -10.91 -5.88 9.12
N SER A 236 -11.89 -5.07 8.72
CA SER A 236 -13.29 -5.24 9.09
C SER A 236 -14.24 -4.90 7.94
N LYS A 237 -15.40 -5.52 7.95
CA LYS A 237 -16.51 -5.20 7.04
C LYS A 237 -17.57 -4.28 7.68
N GLU A 238 -17.44 -3.99 8.95
CA GLU A 238 -18.40 -3.16 9.67
C GLU A 238 -18.32 -1.69 9.21
N LYS A 239 -19.49 -1.13 8.89
CA LYS A 239 -19.58 0.24 8.37
C LYS A 239 -19.36 1.30 9.43
N SER A 240 -19.67 0.97 10.68
CA SER A 240 -19.50 1.89 11.81
C SER A 240 -18.04 2.26 12.06
N GLY A 241 -17.10 1.34 11.80
CA GLY A 241 -15.69 1.50 12.10
C GLY A 241 -15.36 1.44 13.60
N GLU A 242 -16.35 1.21 14.47
CA GLU A 242 -16.16 1.20 15.93
C GLU A 242 -15.25 0.04 16.38
N ASP A 243 -15.35 -1.12 15.74
CA ASP A 243 -14.48 -2.27 15.99
C ASP A 243 -13.02 -1.99 15.64
N ILE A 244 -12.76 -1.29 14.52
CA ILE A 244 -11.42 -0.84 14.13
C ILE A 244 -10.88 0.17 15.13
N LYS A 245 -11.69 1.16 15.51
CA LYS A 245 -11.32 2.18 16.48
C LYS A 245 -10.99 1.56 17.84
N GLU A 246 -11.86 0.69 18.35
CA GLU A 246 -11.64 -0.02 19.60
C GLU A 246 -10.35 -0.84 19.55
N PHE A 247 -10.16 -1.62 18.48
CA PHE A 247 -8.93 -2.38 18.28
C PHE A 247 -7.69 -1.48 18.32
N CYS A 248 -7.68 -0.41 17.54
CA CYS A 248 -6.52 0.48 17.41
C CYS A 248 -6.14 1.11 18.75
N LEU A 249 -7.11 1.66 19.48
CA LEU A 249 -6.87 2.31 20.77
C LEU A 249 -6.31 1.32 21.80
N ARG A 250 -6.92 0.14 21.93
CA ARG A 250 -6.47 -0.90 22.87
C ARG A 250 -5.14 -1.53 22.47
N PHE A 251 -4.88 -1.70 21.16
CA PHE A 251 -3.61 -2.21 20.67
C PHE A 251 -2.45 -1.25 21.00
N ARG A 252 -2.69 0.07 20.91
CA ARG A 252 -1.71 1.11 21.25
C ARG A 252 -1.27 1.10 22.70
N GLU A 253 -2.09 0.64 23.64
CA GLU A 253 -1.73 0.54 25.05
C GLU A 253 -0.48 -0.34 25.27
N LYS A 254 -0.30 -1.39 24.46
CA LYS A 254 0.83 -2.32 24.56
C LYS A 254 1.86 -2.18 23.45
N ASN A 255 1.47 -1.67 22.30
CA ASN A 255 2.29 -1.61 21.08
C ASN A 255 2.31 -0.18 20.50
N ALA A 256 2.94 0.74 21.21
CA ALA A 256 2.98 2.16 20.85
C ALA A 256 3.62 2.45 19.48
N HIS A 257 4.57 1.61 19.05
CA HIS A 257 5.41 1.88 17.86
C HIS A 257 5.16 0.94 16.67
N THR A 258 4.42 -0.16 16.86
CA THR A 258 4.12 -1.09 15.76
C THR A 258 3.17 -0.41 14.76
N PRO A 259 3.53 -0.25 13.48
CA PRO A 259 2.65 0.36 12.49
C PRO A 259 1.32 -0.35 12.38
N ILE A 260 0.22 0.41 12.37
CA ILE A 260 -1.12 -0.07 12.07
C ILE A 260 -1.50 0.37 10.67
N ILE A 261 -1.97 -0.59 9.87
CA ILE A 261 -2.40 -0.42 8.49
C ILE A 261 -3.89 -0.74 8.40
N VAL A 262 -4.65 0.07 7.67
CA VAL A 262 -6.07 -0.15 7.44
C VAL A 262 -6.46 0.01 5.98
N VAL A 263 -7.57 -0.64 5.61
CA VAL A 263 -8.22 -0.53 4.28
C VAL A 263 -9.68 -0.11 4.50
N PRO A 264 -9.99 1.19 4.57
CA PRO A 264 -11.33 1.68 4.90
C PRO A 264 -12.28 1.57 3.69
N THR A 265 -12.54 0.35 3.20
CA THR A 265 -13.46 0.13 2.08
C THR A 265 -14.92 0.26 2.51
N THR A 266 -15.26 -0.26 3.69
CA THR A 266 -16.64 -0.30 4.22
C THR A 266 -16.94 0.84 5.18
N TYR A 267 -15.95 1.31 5.93
CA TYR A 267 -16.03 2.46 6.84
C TYR A 267 -15.31 3.70 6.25
N ASN A 268 -15.63 3.98 5.00
CA ASN A 268 -14.96 5.01 4.18
C ASN A 268 -15.44 6.45 4.45
N GLN A 269 -16.24 6.67 5.47
CA GLN A 269 -16.68 7.98 5.93
C GLN A 269 -15.63 8.71 6.78
N PHE A 270 -14.65 8.00 7.34
CA PHE A 270 -13.62 8.61 8.18
C PHE A 270 -12.49 9.23 7.37
N THR A 271 -12.08 10.42 7.77
CA THR A 271 -10.95 11.13 7.17
C THR A 271 -9.62 10.53 7.64
N GLU A 272 -8.55 10.84 6.92
CA GLU A 272 -7.19 10.42 7.31
C GLU A 272 -6.77 11.00 8.66
N GLU A 273 -7.22 12.21 8.96
CA GLU A 273 -6.98 12.87 10.23
C GLU A 273 -7.65 12.10 11.39
N GLU A 274 -8.92 11.69 11.25
CA GLU A 274 -9.61 10.86 12.25
C GLU A 274 -8.97 9.48 12.42
N LEU A 275 -8.57 8.85 11.31
CA LEU A 275 -7.86 7.57 11.36
C LEU A 275 -6.49 7.68 12.06
N ALA A 276 -5.77 8.77 11.82
CA ALA A 276 -4.50 9.05 12.51
C ALA A 276 -4.68 9.25 14.01
N GLU A 277 -5.79 9.88 14.46
CA GLU A 277 -6.14 10.01 15.89
C GLU A 277 -6.36 8.65 16.57
N TRP A 278 -6.78 7.62 15.85
CA TRP A 278 -6.88 6.25 16.37
C TRP A 278 -5.52 5.55 16.44
N GLY A 279 -4.45 6.23 15.99
CA GLY A 279 -3.10 5.70 15.97
C GLY A 279 -2.77 4.87 14.72
N ILE A 280 -3.53 5.01 13.63
CA ILE A 280 -3.26 4.37 12.35
C ILE A 280 -2.13 5.12 11.64
N ASN A 281 -1.21 4.39 11.03
CA ASN A 281 -0.05 4.95 10.33
C ASN A 281 -0.17 4.89 8.80
N VAL A 282 -0.90 3.92 8.27
CA VAL A 282 -1.02 3.70 6.82
C VAL A 282 -2.48 3.45 6.44
N VAL A 283 -2.95 4.18 5.43
CA VAL A 283 -4.27 3.98 4.82
C VAL A 283 -4.08 3.50 3.39
N ILE A 284 -4.72 2.38 3.04
CA ILE A 284 -4.69 1.80 1.70
C ILE A 284 -6.05 1.98 1.01
N TYR A 285 -6.06 2.68 -0.10
CA TYR A 285 -7.19 2.81 -1.02
C TYR A 285 -7.12 1.66 -2.04
N ALA A 286 -7.63 0.50 -1.66
CA ALA A 286 -7.21 -0.80 -2.18
C ALA A 286 -7.76 -1.21 -3.55
N ASN A 287 -8.80 -0.54 -4.09
CA ASN A 287 -9.48 -1.00 -5.33
C ASN A 287 -10.17 0.10 -6.12
N HIS A 288 -9.90 1.36 -5.82
CA HIS A 288 -10.63 2.49 -6.38
C HIS A 288 -10.36 2.69 -7.86
N MET A 289 -9.14 2.43 -8.34
CA MET A 289 -8.79 2.61 -9.74
C MET A 289 -9.54 1.64 -10.63
N LEU A 290 -9.53 0.36 -10.31
CA LEU A 290 -10.26 -0.65 -11.09
C LEU A 290 -11.78 -0.45 -11.02
N ARG A 291 -12.31 -0.18 -9.81
CA ARG A 291 -13.75 0.04 -9.61
C ARG A 291 -14.28 1.29 -10.31
N SER A 292 -13.48 2.32 -10.48
CA SER A 292 -13.85 3.52 -11.25
C SER A 292 -13.74 3.30 -12.76
N ALA A 293 -12.74 2.55 -13.21
CA ALA A 293 -12.48 2.28 -14.62
C ALA A 293 -13.56 1.38 -15.24
N TYR A 294 -13.96 0.31 -14.54
CA TYR A 294 -14.91 -0.67 -15.10
C TYR A 294 -16.24 -0.06 -15.56
N PRO A 295 -17.00 0.67 -14.74
CA PRO A 295 -18.28 1.25 -15.17
C PRO A 295 -18.11 2.29 -16.28
N ALA A 296 -17.01 3.05 -16.30
CA ALA A 296 -16.72 4.01 -17.36
C ALA A 296 -16.47 3.30 -18.71
N MET A 297 -15.70 2.21 -18.70
CA MET A 297 -15.46 1.40 -19.89
C MET A 297 -16.73 0.71 -20.40
N VAL A 298 -17.56 0.18 -19.50
CA VAL A 298 -18.86 -0.41 -19.86
C VAL A 298 -19.74 0.62 -20.54
N LYS A 299 -19.83 1.83 -19.95
CA LYS A 299 -20.65 2.91 -20.50
C LYS A 299 -20.21 3.34 -21.91
N CYS A 300 -18.90 3.42 -22.13
CA CYS A 300 -18.32 3.68 -23.44
C CYS A 300 -18.74 2.59 -24.45
N ALA A 301 -18.58 1.31 -24.09
CA ALA A 301 -18.93 0.18 -24.96
C ALA A 301 -20.44 0.14 -25.29
N GLU A 302 -21.31 0.33 -24.29
CA GLU A 302 -22.77 0.41 -24.48
C GLU A 302 -23.16 1.52 -25.46
N THR A 303 -22.52 2.71 -25.32
CA THR A 303 -22.80 3.85 -26.19
C THR A 303 -22.44 3.54 -27.65
N ILE A 304 -21.29 2.90 -27.91
CA ILE A 304 -20.91 2.47 -29.27
C ILE A 304 -21.93 1.49 -29.86
N LEU A 305 -22.37 0.51 -29.07
CA LEU A 305 -23.38 -0.46 -29.52
C LEU A 305 -24.72 0.21 -29.80
N TYR A 306 -25.15 1.12 -28.93
CA TYR A 306 -26.42 1.82 -29.07
C TYR A 306 -26.47 2.74 -30.29
N THR A 307 -25.37 3.46 -30.57
CA THR A 307 -25.30 4.44 -31.67
C THR A 307 -24.78 3.85 -32.98
N SER A 308 -24.23 2.61 -32.94
CA SER A 308 -23.58 1.94 -34.08
C SER A 308 -22.44 2.78 -34.69
N ARG A 309 -21.82 3.65 -33.89
CA ARG A 309 -20.65 4.48 -34.24
C ARG A 309 -19.93 4.94 -32.98
N SER A 310 -18.72 5.47 -33.15
CA SER A 310 -17.87 5.87 -32.00
C SER A 310 -17.95 7.34 -31.61
N LEU A 311 -18.70 8.18 -32.34
CA LEU A 311 -18.69 9.63 -32.14
C LEU A 311 -19.07 10.00 -30.70
N GLU A 312 -20.26 9.60 -30.26
CA GLU A 312 -20.82 9.94 -28.96
C GLU A 312 -19.96 9.36 -27.82
N ALA A 313 -19.48 8.15 -27.99
CA ALA A 313 -18.58 7.51 -27.00
C ALA A 313 -17.26 8.29 -26.89
N SER A 314 -16.70 8.71 -28.03
CA SER A 314 -15.44 9.50 -28.05
C SER A 314 -15.60 10.87 -27.39
N GLU A 315 -16.72 11.53 -27.62
CA GLU A 315 -16.98 12.87 -27.06
C GLU A 315 -17.30 12.86 -25.55
N GLN A 316 -17.99 11.81 -25.08
CA GLN A 316 -18.49 11.77 -23.70
C GLN A 316 -17.58 11.06 -22.71
N TYR A 317 -16.82 10.03 -23.17
CA TYR A 317 -16.11 9.13 -22.26
C TYR A 317 -14.62 8.99 -22.57
N CYS A 318 -14.18 9.31 -23.79
CA CYS A 318 -12.80 9.06 -24.14
C CYS A 318 -11.91 10.29 -23.98
N MET A 319 -10.70 10.05 -23.51
CA MET A 319 -9.63 11.05 -23.58
C MET A 319 -9.34 11.36 -25.08
N PRO A 320 -9.13 12.63 -25.46
CA PRO A 320 -8.74 12.98 -26.83
C PRO A 320 -7.48 12.22 -27.28
N ILE A 321 -7.48 11.72 -28.50
CA ILE A 321 -6.34 10.95 -29.07
C ILE A 321 -5.02 11.71 -28.94
N LYS A 322 -5.01 13.03 -29.11
CA LYS A 322 -3.80 13.83 -28.93
C LYS A 322 -3.25 13.80 -27.51
N GLN A 323 -4.12 13.67 -26.52
CA GLN A 323 -3.70 13.58 -25.12
C GLN A 323 -3.11 12.19 -24.80
N ILE A 324 -3.76 11.09 -25.22
CA ILE A 324 -3.24 9.75 -24.95
C ILE A 324 -1.90 9.51 -25.65
N LEU A 325 -1.71 10.04 -26.86
CA LEU A 325 -0.43 9.96 -27.57
C LEU A 325 0.72 10.72 -26.89
N ASN A 326 0.42 11.63 -25.99
CA ASN A 326 1.41 12.39 -25.24
C ASN A 326 1.44 12.01 -23.74
N LEU A 327 0.61 11.04 -23.32
CA LEU A 327 0.50 10.63 -21.92
C LEU A 327 1.82 10.03 -21.41
N ILE A 328 2.46 9.22 -22.24
CA ILE A 328 3.73 8.57 -21.88
C ILE A 328 4.90 9.40 -22.42
N PRO A 329 5.84 9.82 -21.57
CA PRO A 329 7.04 10.52 -22.00
C PRO A 329 7.83 9.70 -23.04
N GLY A 330 8.46 10.38 -24.02
CA GLY A 330 9.26 9.72 -25.04
C GLY A 330 8.50 9.20 -26.25
N THR A 331 7.17 9.33 -26.31
CA THR A 331 6.35 8.93 -27.46
C THR A 331 6.74 9.70 -28.73
N LYS A 332 7.22 10.94 -28.63
CA LYS A 332 7.77 11.72 -29.74
C LYS A 332 9.29 11.64 -29.73
N LYS A 333 9.88 11.21 -30.82
CA LYS A 333 11.31 11.44 -31.06
C LYS A 333 11.53 12.96 -31.16
N LYS A 334 12.51 13.45 -30.40
CA LYS A 334 13.00 14.83 -30.50
C LYS A 334 13.69 15.02 -31.84
#